data_bc1a7d779535c446369dfd401d892cea
#
_entry.id   bc1a7d779535c446369dfd401d892cea
#
_cell.length_a   1.000
_cell.length_b   1.000
_cell.length_c   1.000
_cell.angle_alpha   90.00
_cell.angle_beta   90.00
_cell.angle_gamma   90.00
#
_symmetry.space_group_name_H-M   'P 1'
#
loop_
_entity.id
_entity.type
_entity.pdbx_description
1 polymer ?
#
loop_
_entity_poly.entity_id
_entity_poly.type
_entity_poly.pdbx_seq_one_letter_code
_entity_poly.pdbx_strand_id
1 'polypeptide(L)'
;MNTIGKALTGTLLALSIGSAFAATGEVEHNTQAFLDALNAGTGKPIEQLTPKDARAVLAGAQAGVKLTLPQADVSHKTIQVDGQPLELTIVRPAGVKGTLPVFMFFHGGGWVLGDYPTHERLVRDLVAGSGAAAVFVNYTPSPEAHYPVAINQAYAATKWVAEHGKEINVDGKRLAVAGNSVGGNMAAVVSLMAKDKGTPAIKFQLLLW
;
A
#
# COMPACT_ATOMS: atom_id res chain seq x y z
N MET A 1 70.45 30.36 -11.83
CA MET A 1 69.76 29.09 -11.40
C MET A 1 68.37 29.50 -10.90
N ASN A 2 67.41 29.34 -11.77
CA ASN A 2 66.03 29.79 -11.54
C ASN A 2 65.20 28.60 -11.02
N THR A 3 64.62 28.74 -9.82
CA THR A 3 63.61 27.87 -9.29
C THR A 3 62.22 28.46 -9.52
N ILE A 4 61.45 27.84 -10.41
CA ILE A 4 60.08 28.19 -10.75
C ILE A 4 59.17 27.60 -9.69
N GLY A 5 58.59 28.47 -8.85
CA GLY A 5 57.51 28.08 -7.94
C GLY A 5 56.21 27.84 -8.71
N LYS A 6 55.67 26.62 -8.62
CA LYS A 6 54.34 26.33 -9.12
C LYS A 6 53.32 26.73 -8.06
N ALA A 7 52.56 27.79 -8.35
CA ALA A 7 51.37 28.13 -7.57
C ALA A 7 50.25 27.13 -7.88
N LEU A 8 49.82 26.38 -6.89
CA LEU A 8 48.58 25.55 -6.94
C LEU A 8 47.39 26.47 -6.69
N THR A 9 46.68 26.82 -7.75
CA THR A 9 45.35 27.47 -7.65
C THR A 9 44.34 26.44 -7.27
N GLY A 10 44.03 26.37 -5.98
CA GLY A 10 42.91 25.58 -5.50
C GLY A 10 41.59 26.26 -5.83
N THR A 11 40.82 25.68 -6.74
CA THR A 11 39.44 26.10 -7.03
C THR A 11 38.58 25.63 -5.88
N LEU A 12 38.16 26.55 -5.00
CA LEU A 12 37.10 26.29 -4.03
C LEU A 12 35.80 26.11 -4.80
N LEU A 13 35.30 24.86 -4.86
CA LEU A 13 33.98 24.57 -5.29
C LEU A 13 33.04 24.94 -4.12
N ALA A 14 32.44 26.13 -4.17
CA ALA A 14 31.40 26.54 -3.27
C ALA A 14 30.14 25.68 -3.59
N LEU A 15 29.90 24.62 -2.81
CA LEU A 15 28.60 24.00 -2.78
C LEU A 15 27.63 25.04 -2.22
N SER A 16 26.90 25.70 -3.10
CA SER A 16 25.66 26.39 -2.73
C SER A 16 24.65 25.31 -2.26
N ILE A 17 24.55 25.13 -0.96
CA ILE A 17 23.40 24.47 -0.35
C ILE A 17 22.23 25.40 -0.65
N GLY A 18 21.54 25.15 -1.76
CA GLY A 18 20.29 25.76 -2.04
C GLY A 18 19.37 25.37 -0.89
N SER A 19 19.03 26.32 -0.04
CA SER A 19 17.95 26.18 0.91
C SER A 19 16.75 25.74 0.08
N ALA A 20 16.37 24.48 0.23
CA ALA A 20 15.05 24.04 -0.21
C ALA A 20 14.07 24.88 0.60
N PHE A 21 13.68 26.02 0.05
CA PHE A 21 12.46 26.66 0.47
C PHE A 21 11.40 25.58 0.28
N ALA A 22 10.95 24.99 1.38
CA ALA A 22 9.63 24.38 1.37
C ALA A 22 8.73 25.48 0.81
N ALA A 23 8.36 25.34 -0.46
CA ALA A 23 7.34 26.18 -1.01
C ALA A 23 6.21 26.06 0.00
N THR A 24 5.76 27.19 0.53
CA THR A 24 4.46 27.29 1.18
C THR A 24 3.46 27.07 0.06
N GLY A 25 3.45 25.83 -0.48
CA GLY A 25 2.53 25.44 -1.52
C GLY A 25 1.15 25.56 -0.95
N GLU A 26 0.35 26.40 -1.52
CA GLU A 26 -1.07 26.37 -1.24
C GLU A 26 -1.55 24.95 -1.49
N VAL A 27 -2.30 24.41 -0.54
CA VAL A 27 -2.91 23.09 -0.69
C VAL A 27 -3.84 23.17 -1.92
N GLU A 28 -3.82 22.16 -2.78
CA GLU A 28 -4.70 22.12 -3.95
C GLU A 28 -6.15 22.35 -3.52
N HIS A 29 -6.89 23.13 -4.31
CA HIS A 29 -8.23 23.68 -3.96
C HIS A 29 -9.22 22.61 -3.45
N ASN A 30 -9.31 21.47 -4.13
CA ASN A 30 -10.24 20.41 -3.71
C ASN A 30 -9.77 19.71 -2.43
N THR A 31 -8.47 19.59 -2.26
CA THR A 31 -7.86 19.07 -1.04
C THR A 31 -8.09 20.00 0.13
N GLN A 32 -7.96 21.33 -0.10
CA GLN A 32 -8.26 22.33 0.93
C GLN A 32 -9.73 22.29 1.34
N ALA A 33 -10.64 22.22 0.36
CA ALA A 33 -12.06 22.10 0.64
C ALA A 33 -12.42 20.84 1.46
N PHE A 34 -11.74 19.73 1.19
CA PHE A 34 -11.87 18.50 1.99
C PHE A 34 -11.36 18.70 3.42
N LEU A 35 -10.19 19.32 3.59
CA LEU A 35 -9.62 19.61 4.91
C LEU A 35 -10.51 20.57 5.70
N ASP A 36 -11.07 21.59 5.06
CA ASP A 36 -11.98 22.54 5.70
C ASP A 36 -13.25 21.82 6.17
N ALA A 37 -13.82 20.96 5.34
CA ALA A 37 -14.99 20.15 5.73
C ALA A 37 -14.67 19.18 6.89
N LEU A 38 -13.50 18.57 6.88
CA LEU A 38 -13.06 17.69 7.96
C LEU A 38 -12.87 18.45 9.28
N ASN A 39 -12.27 19.65 9.23
CA ASN A 39 -12.01 20.49 10.39
C ASN A 39 -13.25 21.22 10.91
N ALA A 40 -14.28 21.42 10.09
CA ALA A 40 -15.56 22.00 10.52
C ALA A 40 -16.40 21.04 11.38
N GLY A 41 -16.01 19.75 11.45
CA GLY A 41 -16.67 18.75 12.28
C GLY A 41 -16.53 19.10 13.77
N THR A 42 -17.64 19.01 14.51
CA THR A 42 -17.68 19.26 15.97
C THR A 42 -17.47 17.96 16.77
N GLY A 43 -17.13 16.85 16.11
CA GLY A 43 -16.91 15.55 16.72
C GLY A 43 -15.59 15.46 17.48
N LYS A 44 -15.43 14.39 18.26
CA LYS A 44 -14.14 14.08 18.88
C LYS A 44 -13.08 13.81 17.79
N PRO A 45 -11.84 14.24 17.98
CA PRO A 45 -10.73 13.85 17.13
C PRO A 45 -10.64 12.33 16.96
N ILE A 46 -10.22 11.86 15.79
CA ILE A 46 -10.25 10.44 15.44
C ILE A 46 -9.41 9.58 16.40
N GLU A 47 -8.33 10.12 16.92
CA GLU A 47 -7.45 9.46 17.90
C GLU A 47 -8.08 9.32 19.30
N GLN A 48 -9.19 9.99 19.57
CA GLN A 48 -9.97 9.88 20.81
C GLN A 48 -11.19 8.97 20.67
N LEU A 49 -11.42 8.43 19.48
CA LEU A 49 -12.51 7.52 19.21
C LEU A 49 -12.10 6.07 19.56
N THR A 50 -13.10 5.22 19.76
CA THR A 50 -12.84 3.78 19.78
C THR A 50 -12.37 3.33 18.41
N PRO A 51 -11.59 2.24 18.28
CA PRO A 51 -11.19 1.71 16.96
C PRO A 51 -12.37 1.48 16.03
N LYS A 52 -13.49 0.99 16.55
CA LYS A 52 -14.73 0.79 15.82
C LYS A 52 -15.28 2.11 15.25
N ASP A 53 -15.35 3.15 16.08
CA ASP A 53 -15.92 4.43 15.66
C ASP A 53 -14.96 5.16 14.69
N ALA A 54 -13.65 5.07 14.91
CA ALA A 54 -12.65 5.62 14.02
C ALA A 54 -12.71 4.97 12.61
N ARG A 55 -12.91 3.65 12.55
CA ARG A 55 -13.12 2.92 11.28
C ARG A 55 -14.41 3.37 10.60
N ALA A 56 -15.48 3.60 11.37
CA ALA A 56 -16.75 4.09 10.83
C ALA A 56 -16.64 5.50 10.22
N VAL A 57 -15.83 6.39 10.81
CA VAL A 57 -15.55 7.72 10.26
C VAL A 57 -14.89 7.60 8.89
N LEU A 58 -13.84 6.77 8.77
CA LEU A 58 -13.15 6.57 7.49
C LEU A 58 -14.08 5.94 6.43
N ALA A 59 -14.81 4.90 6.80
CA ALA A 59 -15.77 4.26 5.91
C ALA A 59 -16.87 5.22 5.44
N GLY A 60 -17.39 6.06 6.35
CA GLY A 60 -18.40 7.08 6.04
C GLY A 60 -17.88 8.14 5.09
N ALA A 61 -16.64 8.62 5.28
CA ALA A 61 -16.01 9.58 4.39
C ALA A 61 -15.86 9.01 2.97
N GLN A 62 -15.47 7.76 2.83
CA GLN A 62 -15.36 7.09 1.53
C GLN A 62 -16.72 6.84 0.88
N ALA A 63 -17.72 6.39 1.64
CA ALA A 63 -19.05 6.09 1.13
C ALA A 63 -19.80 7.36 0.65
N GLY A 64 -19.46 8.53 1.19
CA GLY A 64 -20.02 9.82 0.78
C GLY A 64 -19.56 10.28 -0.60
N VAL A 65 -18.50 9.71 -1.15
CA VAL A 65 -17.94 10.12 -2.44
C VAL A 65 -18.57 9.31 -3.58
N LYS A 66 -19.33 9.99 -4.45
CA LYS A 66 -19.93 9.37 -5.64
C LYS A 66 -18.87 9.25 -6.74
N LEU A 67 -18.43 8.04 -7.00
CA LEU A 67 -17.44 7.72 -8.02
C LEU A 67 -17.94 6.60 -8.93
N THR A 68 -17.56 6.69 -10.21
CA THR A 68 -17.65 5.54 -11.12
C THR A 68 -16.35 4.77 -11.01
N LEU A 69 -16.42 3.58 -10.40
CA LEU A 69 -15.24 2.72 -10.26
C LEU A 69 -14.96 1.96 -11.57
N PRO A 70 -13.68 1.70 -11.88
CA PRO A 70 -13.34 0.77 -12.96
C PRO A 70 -14.04 -0.58 -12.76
N GLN A 71 -14.55 -1.15 -13.85
CA GLN A 71 -15.19 -2.46 -13.79
C GLN A 71 -14.17 -3.54 -13.42
N ALA A 72 -14.54 -4.41 -12.50
CA ALA A 72 -13.69 -5.49 -12.03
C ALA A 72 -14.54 -6.69 -11.57
N ASP A 73 -14.00 -7.88 -11.74
CA ASP A 73 -14.55 -9.10 -11.15
C ASP A 73 -13.93 -9.27 -9.76
N VAL A 74 -14.76 -9.28 -8.73
CA VAL A 74 -14.34 -9.42 -7.33
C VAL A 74 -14.79 -10.77 -6.78
N SER A 75 -13.88 -11.47 -6.13
CA SER A 75 -14.16 -12.75 -5.45
C SER A 75 -13.35 -12.84 -4.16
N HIS A 76 -13.69 -13.83 -3.32
CA HIS A 76 -13.04 -14.02 -2.03
C HIS A 76 -12.47 -15.44 -1.91
N LYS A 77 -11.38 -15.55 -1.18
CA LYS A 77 -10.75 -16.82 -0.81
C LYS A 77 -10.32 -16.76 0.63
N THR A 78 -10.71 -17.73 1.41
CA THR A 78 -10.18 -17.89 2.77
C THR A 78 -9.03 -18.89 2.74
N ILE A 79 -7.92 -18.51 3.36
CA ILE A 79 -6.76 -19.37 3.58
C ILE A 79 -6.54 -19.57 5.08
N GLN A 80 -5.73 -20.56 5.47
CA GLN A 80 -5.35 -20.76 6.86
C GLN A 80 -3.95 -20.23 7.10
N VAL A 81 -3.78 -19.37 8.10
CA VAL A 81 -2.49 -18.86 8.55
C VAL A 81 -2.38 -19.09 10.05
N ASP A 82 -1.43 -19.89 10.46
CA ASP A 82 -1.22 -20.29 11.88
C ASP A 82 -2.50 -20.81 12.55
N GLY A 83 -3.29 -21.57 11.79
CA GLY A 83 -4.56 -22.15 12.25
C GLY A 83 -5.73 -21.16 12.33
N GLN A 84 -5.56 -19.93 11.88
CA GLN A 84 -6.61 -18.91 11.83
C GLN A 84 -7.02 -18.62 10.39
N PRO A 85 -8.29 -18.36 10.13
CA PRO A 85 -8.74 -17.98 8.79
C PRO A 85 -8.26 -16.57 8.44
N LEU A 86 -7.74 -16.41 7.24
CA LEU A 86 -7.40 -15.13 6.64
C LEU A 86 -8.13 -14.99 5.31
N GLU A 87 -8.97 -13.96 5.20
CA GLU A 87 -9.68 -13.67 3.97
C GLU A 87 -8.79 -12.88 3.00
N LEU A 88 -8.83 -13.27 1.74
CA LEU A 88 -8.23 -12.59 0.61
C LEU A 88 -9.35 -12.11 -0.31
N THR A 89 -9.31 -10.84 -0.71
CA THR A 89 -10.20 -10.31 -1.76
C THR A 89 -9.43 -10.26 -3.07
N ILE A 90 -9.88 -11.02 -4.06
CA ILE A 90 -9.27 -11.11 -5.38
C ILE A 90 -10.00 -10.17 -6.32
N VAL A 91 -9.29 -9.22 -6.92
CA VAL A 91 -9.83 -8.24 -7.86
C VAL A 91 -9.16 -8.45 -9.22
N ARG A 92 -9.95 -8.68 -10.25
CA ARG A 92 -9.48 -8.93 -11.61
C ARG A 92 -10.08 -7.93 -12.58
N PRO A 93 -9.40 -7.60 -13.69
CA PRO A 93 -10.05 -6.84 -14.76
C PRO A 93 -11.32 -7.55 -15.23
N ALA A 94 -12.41 -6.80 -15.39
CA ALA A 94 -13.73 -7.36 -15.70
C ALA A 94 -13.72 -8.20 -16.98
N GLY A 95 -14.29 -9.40 -16.91
CA GLY A 95 -14.46 -10.31 -18.03
C GLY A 95 -13.18 -10.95 -18.58
N VAL A 96 -12.00 -10.63 -18.03
CA VAL A 96 -10.73 -11.22 -18.49
C VAL A 96 -10.61 -12.65 -18.02
N LYS A 97 -10.49 -13.56 -18.98
CA LYS A 97 -10.29 -15.00 -18.76
C LYS A 97 -8.81 -15.34 -18.67
N GLY A 98 -8.51 -16.48 -18.05
CA GLY A 98 -7.16 -17.04 -17.99
C GLY A 98 -6.32 -16.53 -16.79
N THR A 99 -5.04 -16.90 -16.82
CA THR A 99 -4.10 -16.66 -15.74
C THR A 99 -3.43 -15.30 -15.91
N LEU A 100 -3.53 -14.43 -14.90
CA LEU A 100 -2.98 -13.07 -14.91
C LEU A 100 -1.73 -12.96 -14.04
N PRO A 101 -0.84 -12.00 -14.30
CA PRO A 101 0.11 -11.52 -13.29
C PRO A 101 -0.65 -11.07 -12.05
N VAL A 102 0.01 -11.05 -10.91
CA VAL A 102 -0.63 -10.70 -9.64
C VAL A 102 0.20 -9.74 -8.81
N PHE A 103 -0.47 -8.84 -8.12
CA PHE A 103 0.13 -8.12 -7.02
C PHE A 103 -0.65 -8.33 -5.73
N MET A 104 0.08 -8.56 -4.64
CA MET A 104 -0.49 -8.50 -3.30
C MET A 104 -0.72 -7.03 -2.96
N PHE A 105 -1.83 -6.72 -2.33
CA PHE A 105 -2.09 -5.36 -1.85
C PHE A 105 -2.28 -5.35 -0.34
N PHE A 106 -1.46 -4.55 0.34
CA PHE A 106 -1.54 -4.30 1.77
C PHE A 106 -2.04 -2.89 1.98
N HIS A 107 -3.16 -2.75 2.69
CA HIS A 107 -3.80 -1.45 2.87
C HIS A 107 -3.15 -0.62 3.97
N GLY A 108 -3.29 0.70 3.85
CA GLY A 108 -2.91 1.68 4.86
C GLY A 108 -3.93 1.82 5.98
N GLY A 109 -3.70 2.80 6.86
CA GLY A 109 -4.59 3.09 7.99
C GLY A 109 -3.96 2.81 9.35
N GLY A 110 -2.61 2.91 9.47
CA GLY A 110 -1.90 2.80 10.75
C GLY A 110 -2.05 1.45 11.44
N TRP A 111 -2.30 0.37 10.69
CA TRP A 111 -2.66 -0.97 11.18
C TRP A 111 -3.95 -1.03 12.02
N VAL A 112 -4.68 0.07 12.18
CA VAL A 112 -5.91 0.16 12.98
C VAL A 112 -7.13 0.38 12.10
N LEU A 113 -7.00 1.24 11.09
CA LEU A 113 -8.05 1.65 10.17
C LEU A 113 -7.87 0.96 8.82
N GLY A 114 -8.88 1.08 7.97
CA GLY A 114 -8.86 0.61 6.60
C GLY A 114 -9.39 -0.82 6.45
N ASP A 115 -9.93 -1.05 5.28
CA ASP A 115 -10.49 -2.32 4.81
C ASP A 115 -10.55 -2.29 3.27
N TYR A 116 -11.07 -3.35 2.65
CA TYR A 116 -11.24 -3.37 1.19
C TYR A 116 -12.15 -2.24 0.69
N PRO A 117 -13.35 -1.99 1.25
CA PRO A 117 -14.21 -0.89 0.81
C PRO A 117 -13.53 0.48 0.79
N THR A 118 -12.70 0.78 1.78
CA THR A 118 -11.99 2.07 1.87
C THR A 118 -10.83 2.20 0.88
N HIS A 119 -10.37 1.10 0.30
CA HIS A 119 -9.26 1.05 -0.66
C HIS A 119 -9.70 0.53 -2.04
N GLU A 120 -10.96 0.18 -2.21
CA GLU A 120 -11.47 -0.45 -3.44
C GLU A 120 -11.16 0.38 -4.69
N ARG A 121 -11.31 1.71 -4.62
CA ARG A 121 -10.99 2.62 -5.71
C ARG A 121 -9.55 2.47 -6.16
N LEU A 122 -8.61 2.59 -5.23
CA LEU A 122 -7.18 2.50 -5.51
C LEU A 122 -6.82 1.12 -6.11
N VAL A 123 -7.35 0.05 -5.53
CA VAL A 123 -7.09 -1.31 -6.02
C VAL A 123 -7.64 -1.51 -7.43
N ARG A 124 -8.85 -1.05 -7.71
CA ARG A 124 -9.45 -1.16 -9.06
C ARG A 124 -8.72 -0.32 -10.09
N ASP A 125 -8.27 0.90 -9.73
CA ASP A 125 -7.46 1.74 -10.61
C ASP A 125 -6.13 1.06 -10.96
N LEU A 126 -5.46 0.44 -9.97
CA LEU A 126 -4.22 -0.33 -10.20
C LEU A 126 -4.47 -1.57 -11.07
N VAL A 127 -5.56 -2.29 -10.85
CA VAL A 127 -5.96 -3.45 -11.67
C VAL A 127 -6.24 -3.04 -13.11
N ALA A 128 -7.02 -1.98 -13.31
CA ALA A 128 -7.35 -1.47 -14.64
C ALA A 128 -6.11 -0.96 -15.38
N GLY A 129 -5.23 -0.23 -14.69
CA GLY A 129 -4.02 0.35 -15.30
C GLY A 129 -2.93 -0.68 -15.60
N SER A 130 -2.82 -1.73 -14.78
CA SER A 130 -1.77 -2.75 -14.95
C SER A 130 -2.19 -3.97 -15.77
N GLY A 131 -3.49 -4.26 -15.86
CA GLY A 131 -4.01 -5.50 -16.40
C GLY A 131 -3.71 -6.75 -15.54
N ALA A 132 -3.11 -6.57 -14.35
CA ALA A 132 -2.84 -7.63 -13.41
C ALA A 132 -4.03 -7.84 -12.46
N ALA A 133 -4.10 -9.01 -11.82
CA ALA A 133 -5.01 -9.23 -10.71
C ALA A 133 -4.41 -8.68 -9.40
N ALA A 134 -5.25 -8.15 -8.52
CA ALA A 134 -4.88 -7.84 -7.15
C ALA A 134 -5.35 -8.93 -6.20
N VAL A 135 -4.54 -9.22 -5.18
CA VAL A 135 -4.95 -9.96 -3.99
C VAL A 135 -4.82 -9.03 -2.79
N PHE A 136 -5.94 -8.48 -2.37
CA PHE A 136 -6.03 -7.65 -1.18
C PHE A 136 -6.04 -8.55 0.06
N VAL A 137 -5.13 -8.30 0.99
CA VAL A 137 -5.00 -9.08 2.21
C VAL A 137 -5.78 -8.41 3.33
N ASN A 138 -6.86 -9.06 3.79
CA ASN A 138 -7.64 -8.59 4.92
C ASN A 138 -6.94 -9.00 6.24
N TYR A 139 -5.76 -8.44 6.47
CA TYR A 139 -4.98 -8.75 7.68
C TYR A 139 -5.71 -8.27 8.94
N THR A 140 -5.48 -8.96 10.04
CA THR A 140 -6.08 -8.60 11.33
C THR A 140 -5.46 -7.30 11.86
N PRO A 141 -6.25 -6.23 12.03
CA PRO A 141 -5.74 -4.95 12.49
C PRO A 141 -5.49 -4.94 14.01
N SER A 142 -4.85 -3.88 14.49
CA SER A 142 -4.80 -3.56 15.92
C SER A 142 -6.12 -2.88 16.33
N PRO A 143 -6.58 -3.06 17.56
CA PRO A 143 -5.98 -3.82 18.67
C PRO A 143 -6.34 -5.32 18.69
N GLU A 144 -7.12 -5.81 17.73
CA GLU A 144 -7.54 -7.22 17.65
C GLU A 144 -6.35 -8.18 17.53
N ALA A 145 -5.28 -7.70 16.89
CA ALA A 145 -3.99 -8.37 16.91
C ALA A 145 -2.86 -7.35 17.14
N HIS A 146 -1.76 -7.81 17.71
CA HIS A 146 -0.56 -7.01 17.90
C HIS A 146 0.53 -7.44 16.92
N TYR A 147 1.55 -6.55 16.74
CA TYR A 147 2.76 -6.93 16.03
C TYR A 147 3.31 -8.25 16.58
N PRO A 148 3.72 -9.20 15.73
CA PRO A 148 3.89 -9.11 14.28
C PRO A 148 2.77 -9.79 13.46
N VAL A 149 1.57 -9.97 13.99
CA VAL A 149 0.51 -10.78 13.34
C VAL A 149 0.20 -10.31 11.92
N ALA A 150 -0.08 -9.02 11.72
CA ALA A 150 -0.42 -8.49 10.40
C ALA A 150 0.70 -8.73 9.36
N ILE A 151 1.97 -8.55 9.77
CA ILE A 151 3.14 -8.80 8.91
C ILE A 151 3.26 -10.27 8.55
N ASN A 152 3.08 -11.16 9.52
CA ASN A 152 3.15 -12.61 9.29
C ASN A 152 2.01 -13.08 8.38
N GLN A 153 0.80 -12.55 8.57
CA GLN A 153 -0.35 -12.80 7.68
C GLN A 153 -0.07 -12.33 6.25
N ALA A 154 0.49 -11.12 6.09
CA ALA A 154 0.86 -10.58 4.79
C ALA A 154 1.89 -11.45 4.07
N TYR A 155 2.94 -11.89 4.78
CA TYR A 155 3.95 -12.78 4.24
C TYR A 155 3.36 -14.16 3.88
N ALA A 156 2.58 -14.76 4.78
CA ALA A 156 1.94 -16.05 4.55
C ALA A 156 1.00 -16.03 3.35
N ALA A 157 0.17 -14.97 3.22
CA ALA A 157 -0.69 -14.78 2.06
C ALA A 157 0.11 -14.64 0.76
N THR A 158 1.21 -13.91 0.78
CA THR A 158 2.11 -13.74 -0.38
C THR A 158 2.71 -15.07 -0.80
N LYS A 159 3.18 -15.85 0.16
CA LYS A 159 3.69 -17.20 -0.08
C LYS A 159 2.61 -18.13 -0.64
N TRP A 160 1.42 -18.10 -0.05
CA TRP A 160 0.29 -18.90 -0.52
C TRP A 160 -0.08 -18.58 -1.98
N VAL A 161 -0.15 -17.31 -2.35
CA VAL A 161 -0.44 -16.91 -3.73
C VAL A 161 0.66 -17.37 -4.70
N ALA A 162 1.92 -17.33 -4.30
CA ALA A 162 3.02 -17.83 -5.12
C ALA A 162 2.92 -19.34 -5.38
N GLU A 163 2.47 -20.11 -4.40
CA GLU A 163 2.38 -21.57 -4.44
C GLU A 163 1.04 -22.06 -5.04
N HIS A 164 -0.06 -21.37 -4.73
CA HIS A 164 -1.44 -21.78 -5.03
C HIS A 164 -2.18 -20.84 -6.00
N GLY A 165 -1.48 -19.91 -6.64
CA GLY A 165 -2.10 -18.89 -7.50
C GLY A 165 -3.05 -19.43 -8.57
N LYS A 166 -2.83 -20.66 -9.04
CA LYS A 166 -3.72 -21.34 -9.99
C LYS A 166 -5.14 -21.50 -9.48
N GLU A 167 -5.35 -21.64 -8.17
CA GLU A 167 -6.67 -21.78 -7.55
C GLU A 167 -7.52 -20.51 -7.70
N ILE A 168 -6.87 -19.37 -7.92
CA ILE A 168 -7.49 -18.05 -8.12
C ILE A 168 -7.17 -17.45 -9.48
N ASN A 169 -6.73 -18.28 -10.44
CA ASN A 169 -6.38 -17.91 -11.81
C ASN A 169 -5.31 -16.81 -11.91
N VAL A 170 -4.27 -16.88 -11.08
CA VAL A 170 -3.11 -15.99 -11.16
C VAL A 170 -1.79 -16.77 -11.27
N ASP A 171 -0.79 -16.12 -11.86
CA ASP A 171 0.55 -16.66 -12.01
C ASP A 171 1.43 -16.20 -10.83
N GLY A 172 1.58 -17.06 -9.85
CA GLY A 172 2.41 -16.82 -8.68
C GLY A 172 3.90 -16.58 -8.98
N LYS A 173 4.38 -16.87 -10.21
CA LYS A 173 5.75 -16.57 -10.66
C LYS A 173 5.89 -15.11 -11.15
N ARG A 174 4.78 -14.46 -11.51
CA ARG A 174 4.71 -13.04 -11.87
C ARG A 174 4.05 -12.26 -10.75
N LEU A 175 4.68 -12.31 -9.58
CA LEU A 175 4.18 -11.76 -8.32
C LEU A 175 4.87 -10.44 -8.00
N ALA A 176 4.07 -9.42 -7.69
CA ALA A 176 4.50 -8.16 -7.11
C ALA A 176 3.85 -7.94 -5.74
N VAL A 177 4.34 -6.97 -5.00
CA VAL A 177 3.71 -6.46 -3.78
C VAL A 177 3.47 -4.98 -3.90
N ALA A 178 2.37 -4.51 -3.35
CA ALA A 178 1.97 -3.11 -3.35
C ALA A 178 1.32 -2.75 -2.02
N GLY A 179 1.41 -1.49 -1.65
CA GLY A 179 0.70 -0.99 -0.47
C GLY A 179 0.90 0.50 -0.28
N ASN A 180 -0.02 1.11 0.44
CA ASN A 180 0.02 2.53 0.76
C ASN A 180 0.26 2.75 2.25
N SER A 181 1.01 3.80 2.62
CA SER A 181 1.31 4.15 4.00
C SER A 181 1.93 2.96 4.76
N VAL A 182 1.35 2.51 5.88
CA VAL A 182 1.80 1.29 6.58
C VAL A 182 1.74 0.05 5.69
N GLY A 183 0.85 0.00 4.69
CA GLY A 183 0.82 -1.06 3.69
C GLY A 183 2.05 -1.04 2.78
N GLY A 184 2.58 0.14 2.46
CA GLY A 184 3.87 0.31 1.79
C GLY A 184 5.04 -0.21 2.65
N ASN A 185 5.03 0.10 3.95
CA ASN A 185 5.97 -0.51 4.90
C ASN A 185 5.84 -2.04 4.90
N MET A 186 4.61 -2.57 4.97
CA MET A 186 4.38 -4.02 4.92
C MET A 186 4.92 -4.65 3.63
N ALA A 187 4.74 -4.00 2.48
CA ALA A 187 5.27 -4.48 1.20
C ALA A 187 6.81 -4.56 1.21
N ALA A 188 7.48 -3.56 1.77
CA ALA A 188 8.93 -3.57 1.94
C ALA A 188 9.38 -4.69 2.89
N VAL A 189 8.73 -4.84 4.05
CA VAL A 189 9.06 -5.87 5.04
C VAL A 189 8.82 -7.27 4.49
N VAL A 190 7.68 -7.51 3.83
CA VAL A 190 7.38 -8.81 3.19
C VAL A 190 8.43 -9.16 2.13
N SER A 191 8.90 -8.17 1.38
CA SER A 191 9.98 -8.40 0.40
C SER A 191 11.30 -8.77 1.06
N LEU A 192 11.66 -8.14 2.19
CA LEU A 192 12.82 -8.52 2.98
C LEU A 192 12.68 -9.94 3.55
N MET A 193 11.52 -10.26 4.13
CA MET A 193 11.25 -11.61 4.64
C MET A 193 11.36 -12.67 3.53
N ALA A 194 10.84 -12.36 2.34
CA ALA A 194 10.92 -13.25 1.19
C ALA A 194 12.37 -13.46 0.73
N LYS A 195 13.17 -12.40 0.72
CA LYS A 195 14.61 -12.47 0.42
C LYS A 195 15.34 -13.32 1.45
N ASP A 196 15.15 -13.07 2.73
CA ASP A 196 15.85 -13.76 3.81
C ASP A 196 15.50 -15.25 3.88
N LYS A 197 14.22 -15.58 3.60
CA LYS A 197 13.73 -16.96 3.57
C LYS A 197 13.91 -17.66 2.21
N GLY A 198 14.40 -16.94 1.18
CA GLY A 198 14.56 -17.45 -0.18
C GLY A 198 13.25 -17.72 -0.93
N THR A 199 12.09 -17.31 -0.38
CA THR A 199 10.76 -17.54 -0.97
C THR A 199 9.72 -16.57 -0.37
N PRO A 200 8.68 -16.16 -1.14
CA PRO A 200 8.53 -16.32 -2.59
C PRO A 200 9.40 -15.34 -3.40
N ALA A 201 9.54 -15.59 -4.70
CA ALA A 201 10.24 -14.67 -5.60
C ALA A 201 9.34 -13.48 -5.96
N ILE A 202 9.53 -12.36 -5.30
CA ILE A 202 8.84 -11.10 -5.58
C ILE A 202 9.59 -10.37 -6.70
N LYS A 203 8.88 -9.96 -7.75
CA LYS A 203 9.46 -9.35 -8.95
C LYS A 203 9.44 -7.83 -8.93
N PHE A 204 8.52 -7.23 -8.20
CA PHE A 204 8.33 -5.78 -8.16
C PHE A 204 7.71 -5.36 -6.84
N GLN A 205 8.02 -4.13 -6.41
CA GLN A 205 7.41 -3.47 -5.26
C GLN A 205 6.84 -2.13 -5.69
N LEU A 206 5.60 -1.85 -5.29
CA LEU A 206 4.97 -0.54 -5.43
C LEU A 206 4.70 0.02 -4.03
N LEU A 207 5.55 0.94 -3.59
CA LEU A 207 5.47 1.56 -2.28
C LEU A 207 4.83 2.93 -2.45
N LEU A 208 3.58 3.06 -2.01
CA LEU A 208 2.81 4.31 -2.13
C LEU A 208 2.86 5.04 -0.79
N TRP A 209 3.56 6.21 -0.79
CA TRP A 209 3.85 7.14 0.32
C TRP A 209 4.08 6.54 1.72
#